data_412339a85f77534824c24bbdd5f0ba39
#
_entry.id   412339a85f77534824c24bbdd5f0ba39
#
_cell.length_a   1.000
_cell.length_b   1.000
_cell.length_c   1.000
_cell.angle_alpha   90.00
_cell.angle_beta   90.00
_cell.angle_gamma   90.00
#
_symmetry.space_group_name_H-M   'P 1'
#
loop_
_entity.id
_entity.type
_entity.pdbx_description
1 polymer ?
#
loop_
_entity_poly.entity_id
_entity_poly.type
_entity_poly.pdbx_seq_one_letter_code
_entity_poly.pdbx_strand_id
1 'polypeptide(L)'
;MKVKSHKELIDGHNTVTFFIEDVSTNTLIHSDTFIINRKTRIKSLKAGFVDYVLDMQKMELAMLNAEVHKIKENQIVINSNNSNNSVN
;
A
#
# COMPACT_ATOMS: atom_id res chain seq x y z
N MET A 1 -7.68 -4.83 9.14
CA MET A 1 -6.73 -5.47 8.20
C MET A 1 -6.54 -6.93 8.59
N LYS A 2 -6.69 -7.81 7.66
CA LYS A 2 -6.59 -9.24 7.92
C LYS A 2 -5.48 -9.83 7.04
N VAL A 3 -4.60 -10.64 7.64
CA VAL A 3 -3.50 -11.30 6.93
C VAL A 3 -3.79 -12.79 6.87
N LYS A 4 -3.79 -13.33 5.66
CA LYS A 4 -3.92 -14.77 5.41
C LYS A 4 -2.65 -15.28 4.76
N SER A 5 -2.40 -16.57 4.86
CA SER A 5 -1.26 -17.20 4.19
C SER A 5 -1.68 -18.51 3.55
N HIS A 6 -0.99 -18.85 2.48
CA HIS A 6 -1.19 -20.08 1.73
C HIS A 6 0.15 -20.67 1.35
N LYS A 7 0.36 -21.95 1.64
CA LYS A 7 1.58 -22.66 1.26
C LYS A 7 1.30 -23.52 0.04
N GLU A 8 2.23 -23.51 -0.90
CA GLU A 8 2.07 -24.25 -2.14
C GLU A 8 3.42 -24.65 -2.71
N LEU A 9 3.46 -25.76 -3.45
CA LEU A 9 4.63 -26.18 -4.20
C LEU A 9 4.48 -25.67 -5.64
N ILE A 10 5.36 -24.74 -6.05
CA ILE A 10 5.32 -24.15 -7.38
C ILE A 10 6.67 -24.39 -8.06
N ASP A 11 6.67 -25.04 -9.23
CA ASP A 11 7.88 -25.34 -10.02
C ASP A 11 8.97 -26.02 -9.19
N GLY A 12 8.59 -26.95 -8.33
CA GLY A 12 9.52 -27.68 -7.48
C GLY A 12 10.01 -26.91 -6.26
N HIS A 13 9.49 -25.72 -6.01
CA HIS A 13 9.85 -24.89 -4.86
C HIS A 13 8.70 -24.77 -3.88
N ASN A 14 9.03 -24.89 -2.59
CA ASN A 14 8.05 -24.59 -1.54
C ASN A 14 7.89 -23.08 -1.46
N THR A 15 6.64 -22.62 -1.46
CA THR A 15 6.33 -21.20 -1.41
C THR A 15 5.30 -20.90 -0.33
N VAL A 16 5.30 -19.66 0.14
CA VAL A 16 4.21 -19.12 0.95
C VAL A 16 3.75 -17.82 0.33
N THR A 17 2.45 -17.67 0.19
CA THR A 17 1.84 -16.43 -0.28
C THR A 17 1.10 -15.78 0.87
N PHE A 18 1.36 -14.52 1.11
CA PHE A 18 0.64 -13.72 2.09
C PHE A 18 -0.35 -12.82 1.39
N PHE A 19 -1.53 -12.71 1.97
CA PHE A 19 -2.61 -11.86 1.46
C PHE A 19 -3.02 -10.89 2.55
N ILE A 20 -3.15 -9.62 2.21
CA ILE A 20 -3.75 -8.64 3.11
C ILE A 20 -5.08 -8.20 2.53
N GLU A 21 -6.13 -8.32 3.32
CA GLU A 21 -7.50 -7.98 2.92
C GLU A 21 -8.06 -6.88 3.82
N ASP A 22 -8.87 -6.03 3.23
CA ASP A 22 -9.70 -5.11 3.97
C ASP A 22 -10.97 -5.86 4.39
N VAL A 23 -11.15 -6.02 5.69
CA VAL A 23 -12.27 -6.80 6.25
C VAL A 23 -13.62 -6.14 5.94
N SER A 24 -13.67 -4.82 5.94
CA SER A 24 -14.92 -4.09 5.73
C SER A 24 -15.45 -4.21 4.31
N THR A 25 -14.57 -4.25 3.32
CA THR A 25 -14.96 -4.34 1.91
C THR A 25 -14.72 -5.71 1.31
N ASN A 26 -14.07 -6.61 2.05
CA ASN A 26 -13.66 -7.93 1.59
C ASN A 26 -12.83 -7.86 0.30
N THR A 27 -11.99 -6.85 0.20
CA THR A 27 -11.17 -6.57 -0.98
C THR A 27 -9.72 -6.91 -0.70
N LEU A 28 -9.07 -7.58 -1.65
CA LEU A 28 -7.64 -7.85 -1.58
C LEU A 28 -6.86 -6.54 -1.75
N ILE A 29 -6.04 -6.19 -0.77
CA ILE A 29 -5.21 -5.00 -0.81
C ILE A 29 -3.87 -5.30 -1.45
N HIS A 30 -3.23 -6.40 -1.04
CA HIS A 30 -1.91 -6.76 -1.54
C HIS A 30 -1.63 -8.23 -1.29
N SER A 31 -0.85 -8.84 -2.18
CA SER A 31 -0.37 -10.21 -1.98
C SER A 31 1.04 -10.34 -2.52
N ASP A 32 1.81 -11.24 -1.92
CA ASP A 32 3.16 -11.53 -2.35
C ASP A 32 3.49 -12.98 -2.07
N THR A 33 4.32 -13.57 -2.95
CA THR A 33 4.72 -14.97 -2.86
C THR A 33 6.22 -15.05 -2.64
N PHE A 34 6.64 -15.86 -1.67
CA PHE A 34 8.03 -16.04 -1.30
C PHE A 34 8.43 -17.50 -1.39
N ILE A 35 9.61 -17.76 -1.93
CA ILE A 35 10.20 -19.10 -1.90
C ILE A 35 10.76 -19.33 -0.51
N ILE A 36 10.41 -20.47 0.10
CA ILE A 36 10.81 -20.78 1.47
C ILE A 36 11.61 -22.09 1.50
N ASN A 37 12.36 -22.27 2.59
CA ASN A 37 13.10 -23.51 2.85
C ASN A 37 12.97 -23.86 4.33
N ARG A 38 13.68 -24.91 4.76
CA ARG A 38 13.61 -25.38 6.15
C ARG A 38 14.02 -24.34 7.18
N LYS A 39 14.90 -23.41 6.78
CA LYS A 39 15.42 -22.37 7.67
C LYS A 39 14.57 -21.11 7.68
N THR A 40 13.61 -21.02 6.79
CA THR A 40 12.76 -19.83 6.70
C THR A 40 11.86 -19.72 7.92
N ARG A 41 11.93 -18.59 8.61
CA ARG A 41 11.06 -18.29 9.73
C ARG A 41 9.82 -17.57 9.19
N ILE A 42 8.74 -18.31 9.04
CA ILE A 42 7.51 -17.78 8.41
C ILE A 42 6.92 -16.63 9.20
N LYS A 43 6.99 -16.66 10.54
CA LYS A 43 6.48 -15.55 11.36
C LYS A 43 7.24 -14.25 11.10
N SER A 44 8.57 -14.34 10.98
CA SER A 44 9.39 -13.17 10.67
C SER A 44 9.14 -12.66 9.26
N LEU A 45 9.00 -13.57 8.31
CA LEU A 45 8.68 -13.22 6.93
C LEU A 45 7.32 -12.52 6.83
N LYS A 46 6.34 -13.04 7.54
CA LYS A 46 4.99 -12.44 7.61
C LYS A 46 5.05 -11.04 8.22
N ALA A 47 5.78 -10.87 9.32
CA ALA A 47 5.91 -9.57 9.97
C ALA A 47 6.57 -8.55 9.03
N GLY A 48 7.62 -8.95 8.33
CA GLY A 48 8.29 -8.10 7.34
C GLY A 48 7.36 -7.70 6.19
N PHE A 49 6.56 -8.64 5.71
CA PHE A 49 5.58 -8.37 4.67
C PHE A 49 4.52 -7.36 5.14
N VAL A 50 4.00 -7.53 6.36
CA VAL A 50 3.02 -6.60 6.93
C VAL A 50 3.62 -5.21 7.08
N ASP A 51 4.84 -5.10 7.60
CA ASP A 51 5.53 -3.83 7.75
C ASP A 51 5.74 -3.13 6.40
N TYR A 52 6.13 -3.89 5.39
CA TYR A 52 6.30 -3.37 4.03
C TYR A 52 5.00 -2.79 3.48
N VAL A 53 3.90 -3.53 3.62
CA VAL A 53 2.60 -3.07 3.12
C VAL A 53 2.10 -1.84 3.88
N LEU A 54 2.29 -1.80 5.19
CA LEU A 54 1.93 -0.63 5.99
C LEU A 54 2.73 0.60 5.58
N ASP A 55 4.02 0.44 5.31
CA ASP A 55 4.86 1.54 4.84
C ASP A 55 4.40 2.04 3.47
N MET A 56 4.06 1.12 2.56
CA MET A 56 3.51 1.50 1.25
C MET A 56 2.22 2.29 1.38
N GLN A 57 1.31 1.86 2.25
CA GLN A 57 0.05 2.57 2.49
C GLN A 57 0.28 3.96 3.05
N LYS A 58 1.24 4.12 3.95
CA LYS A 58 1.61 5.44 4.49
C LYS A 58 2.13 6.36 3.40
N MET A 59 2.97 5.85 2.52
CA MET A 59 3.51 6.62 1.40
C MET A 59 2.42 7.04 0.43
N GLU A 60 1.53 6.13 0.08
CA GLU A 60 0.40 6.43 -0.80
C GLU A 60 -0.50 7.50 -0.21
N LEU A 61 -0.81 7.40 1.08
CA LEU A 61 -1.63 8.38 1.77
C LEU A 61 -0.96 9.75 1.81
N ALA A 62 0.35 9.78 2.06
CA ALA A 62 1.11 11.03 2.06
C ALA A 62 1.11 11.69 0.68
N MET A 63 1.29 10.91 -0.38
CA MET A 63 1.23 11.40 -1.75
C MET A 63 -0.16 11.94 -2.10
N LEU A 64 -1.20 11.22 -1.73
CA LEU A 64 -2.58 11.66 -1.96
C LEU A 64 -2.88 12.97 -1.23
N ASN A 65 -2.47 13.09 0.01
CA ASN A 65 -2.64 14.32 0.78
C ASN A 65 -1.89 15.49 0.14
N ALA A 66 -0.70 15.26 -0.37
CA ALA A 66 0.06 16.29 -1.07
C ALA A 66 -0.66 16.76 -2.33
N GLU A 67 -1.24 15.84 -3.09
CA GLU A 67 -2.01 16.18 -4.29
C GLU A 67 -3.26 16.99 -3.96
N VAL A 68 -3.98 16.60 -2.91
CA VAL A 68 -5.17 17.34 -2.47
C VAL A 68 -4.81 18.75 -2.06
N HIS A 69 -3.71 18.94 -1.33
CA HIS A 69 -3.21 20.27 -0.95
C HIS A 69 -2.88 21.11 -2.18
N LYS A 70 -2.22 20.51 -3.14
CA LYS A 70 -1.83 21.18 -4.38
C LYS A 70 -3.05 21.65 -5.17
N ILE A 71 -4.08 20.82 -5.26
CA ILE A 71 -5.32 21.18 -5.94
C ILE A 71 -6.01 22.33 -5.25
N LYS A 72 -6.07 22.33 -3.92
CA LYS A 72 -6.68 23.41 -3.15
C LYS A 72 -5.95 24.73 -3.33
N GLU A 73 -4.64 24.70 -3.33
CA GLU A 73 -3.83 25.89 -3.56
C GLU A 73 -4.09 26.47 -4.95
N ASN A 74 -4.15 25.62 -5.97
CA ASN A 74 -4.45 26.05 -7.32
C ASN A 74 -5.83 26.69 -7.43
N GLN A 75 -6.82 26.11 -6.78
CA GLN A 75 -8.16 26.67 -6.78
C GLN A 75 -8.22 28.04 -6.12
N ILE A 76 -7.52 28.22 -5.02
CA ILE A 76 -7.45 29.50 -4.33
C ILE A 76 -6.84 30.57 -5.23
N VAL A 77 -5.74 30.23 -5.91
CA VAL A 77 -5.08 31.16 -6.83
C VAL A 77 -6.01 31.56 -7.97
N ILE A 78 -6.72 30.63 -8.56
CA ILE A 78 -7.66 30.90 -9.63
C ILE A 78 -8.79 31.83 -9.16
N ASN A 79 -9.32 31.57 -7.98
CA ASN A 79 -10.40 32.37 -7.42
C ASN A 79 -9.95 33.79 -7.08
N SER A 80 -8.77 33.92 -6.50
CA SER A 80 -8.27 35.21 -6.11
C SER A 80 -7.86 36.09 -7.30
N ASN A 81 -7.51 35.43 -8.39
CA ASN A 81 -7.00 36.12 -9.55
C ASN A 81 -8.07 36.49 -10.55
N ASN A 82 -9.21 36.24 -10.21
CA ASN A 82 -10.27 36.58 -11.08
C ASN A 82 -10.39 38.02 -11.21
N SER A 83 -9.41 38.10 -10.91
CA SER A 83 -8.84 39.00 -10.98
C SER A 83 -7.48 38.84 -10.93
N ASN A 84 -7.26 38.59 -10.77
CA ASN A 84 -6.16 38.50 -10.50
C ASN A 84 -5.32 38.08 -10.44
N ASN A 85 -5.08 37.93 -10.42
CA ASN A 85 -4.23 37.37 -10.14
C ASN A 85 -3.61 36.84 -10.01
N SER A 86 -3.38 36.79 -10.07
CA SER A 86 -2.76 36.18 -9.79
C SER A 86 -2.36 35.64 -9.65
N VAL A 87 -2.13 35.78 -9.80
CA VAL A 87 -1.77 35.29 -9.52
C VAL A 87 -1.53 35.13 -9.45
N ASN A 88 -1.26 35.51 -9.36
CA ASN A 88 -1.08 35.38 -9.17
C ASN A 88 -1.00 35.07 -9.04
#